data_06e6d1789824c8ca007ac71835158f13
#
_entry.id   06e6d1789824c8ca007ac71835158f13
#
_cell.length_a   1.000
_cell.length_b   1.000
_cell.length_c   1.000
_cell.angle_alpha   90.00
_cell.angle_beta   90.00
_cell.angle_gamma   90.00
#
_symmetry.space_group_name_H-M   'P 1'
#
loop_
_entity.id
_entity.type
_entity.pdbx_description
1 polymer ?
#
loop_
_entity_poly.entity_id
_entity_poly.type
_entity_poly.pdbx_seq_one_letter_code
_entity_poly.pdbx_strand_id
1 'polypeptide(L)'
;MRDYITAKDHLQYTQLPDGIVAILLTHSNLQANHVDIRLDLHLSIADVKGKFRTHIGTHVEHQRLILKDQGRIICEMSDNTKMLGFYSVTSGMEIHVIDTDPFSLSRGGGLTDTSLVEKYRMSDEVYDKKSGTMRDFIRKKREANPDFKLPNSVVKAPKDPNAEPPPVTFLTLFLTACA
;
A
#
# COMPACT_ATOMS: atom_id res chain seq x y z
N MET A 1 -3.05 27.30 8.99
CA MET A 1 -2.89 25.84 8.77
C MET A 1 -2.10 25.49 7.50
N ARG A 2 -1.71 26.46 6.67
CA ARG A 2 -0.85 26.26 5.48
C ARG A 2 0.65 26.32 5.76
N ASP A 3 1.03 26.85 6.92
CA ASP A 3 2.45 27.06 7.26
C ASP A 3 3.08 25.84 7.96
N TYR A 4 2.34 24.73 8.07
CA TYR A 4 2.79 23.52 8.78
C TYR A 4 3.72 22.62 7.96
N ILE A 5 3.80 22.81 6.65
CA ILE A 5 4.72 22.10 5.77
C ILE A 5 5.56 23.12 5.02
N THR A 6 6.59 23.64 5.67
CA THR A 6 7.58 24.46 5.01
C THR A 6 8.59 23.57 4.27
N ALA A 7 9.18 24.09 3.19
CA ALA A 7 10.21 23.37 2.44
C ALA A 7 11.40 22.95 3.32
N LYS A 8 11.60 23.61 4.47
CA LYS A 8 12.63 23.26 5.45
C LYS A 8 12.30 21.99 6.24
N ASP A 9 11.03 21.73 6.54
CA ASP A 9 10.62 20.50 7.23
C ASP A 9 10.85 19.29 6.35
N HIS A 10 10.64 19.40 5.03
CA HIS A 10 10.94 18.34 4.09
C HIS A 10 12.44 17.95 4.10
N LEU A 11 13.33 18.92 4.25
CA LEU A 11 14.77 18.66 4.34
C LEU A 11 15.18 17.98 5.65
N GLN A 12 14.50 18.27 6.77
CA GLN A 12 14.76 17.62 8.06
C GLN A 12 14.37 16.14 8.05
N TYR A 13 13.31 15.77 7.33
CA TYR A 13 12.90 14.37 7.20
C TYR A 13 13.72 13.58 6.18
N THR A 14 14.48 14.27 5.33
CA THR A 14 15.30 13.63 4.29
C THR A 14 16.69 13.23 4.80
N GLN A 15 17.17 13.87 5.88
CA GLN A 15 18.46 13.52 6.48
C GLN A 15 18.28 12.40 7.50
N LEU A 16 18.76 11.22 7.13
CA LEU A 16 18.82 10.10 8.06
C LEU A 16 20.02 10.30 9.00
N PRO A 17 19.88 9.90 10.29
CA PRO A 17 21.03 9.85 11.19
C PRO A 17 22.14 8.95 10.65
N ASP A 18 23.38 9.22 11.05
CA ASP A 18 24.52 8.38 10.70
C ASP A 18 24.27 6.93 11.15
N GLY A 19 24.58 5.98 10.27
CA GLY A 19 24.36 4.55 10.53
C GLY A 19 22.96 4.04 10.22
N ILE A 20 22.00 4.90 9.84
CA ILE A 20 20.67 4.49 9.39
C ILE A 20 20.56 4.61 7.88
N VAL A 21 20.06 3.57 7.25
CA VAL A 21 19.81 3.52 5.80
C VAL A 21 18.31 3.31 5.52
N ALA A 22 17.81 3.97 4.48
CA ALA A 22 16.46 3.76 3.96
C ALA A 22 16.53 2.84 2.75
N ILE A 23 15.82 1.72 2.80
CA ILE A 23 15.84 0.70 1.75
C ILE A 23 14.46 0.49 1.15
N LEU A 24 14.43 -0.08 -0.05
CA LEU A 24 13.24 -0.64 -0.67
C LEU A 24 13.14 -2.13 -0.33
N LEU A 25 12.04 -2.57 0.26
CA LEU A 25 11.78 -3.98 0.53
C LEU A 25 10.81 -4.52 -0.51
N THR A 26 11.21 -5.58 -1.20
CA THR A 26 10.36 -6.31 -2.16
C THR A 26 10.25 -7.78 -1.79
N HIS A 27 9.23 -8.46 -2.28
CA HIS A 27 8.95 -9.85 -1.94
C HIS A 27 8.66 -10.69 -3.19
N SER A 28 9.05 -11.96 -3.20
CA SER A 28 8.89 -12.86 -4.36
C SER A 28 7.43 -13.11 -4.74
N ASN A 29 6.53 -13.19 -3.77
CA ASN A 29 5.14 -13.58 -3.99
C ASN A 29 4.16 -12.40 -3.86
N LEU A 30 4.57 -11.30 -3.21
CA LEU A 30 3.74 -10.12 -2.99
C LEU A 30 4.11 -9.04 -3.99
N GLN A 31 3.12 -8.39 -4.58
CA GLN A 31 3.33 -7.24 -5.46
C GLN A 31 3.58 -5.94 -4.69
N ALA A 32 3.44 -5.99 -3.35
CA ALA A 32 3.67 -4.84 -2.49
C ALA A 32 5.15 -4.49 -2.42
N ASN A 33 5.45 -3.22 -2.65
CA ASN A 33 6.77 -2.64 -2.46
C ASN A 33 6.71 -1.75 -1.22
N HIS A 34 7.51 -2.09 -0.22
CA HIS A 34 7.63 -1.28 0.99
C HIS A 34 8.80 -0.30 0.82
N VAL A 35 8.46 0.94 0.58
CA VAL A 35 9.43 2.02 0.35
C VAL A 35 9.82 2.65 1.68
N ASP A 36 11.10 3.08 1.79
CA ASP A 36 11.63 3.85 2.92
C ASP A 36 11.61 3.09 4.26
N ILE A 37 11.93 1.79 4.23
CA ILE A 37 12.18 1.05 5.47
C ILE A 37 13.55 1.45 6.03
N ARG A 38 13.54 1.99 7.24
CA ARG A 38 14.75 2.47 7.91
C ARG A 38 15.37 1.38 8.74
N LEU A 39 16.62 1.08 8.46
CA LEU A 39 17.42 0.06 9.14
C LEU A 39 18.71 0.65 9.65
N ASP A 40 19.13 0.21 10.84
CA ASP A 40 20.45 0.49 11.37
C ASP A 40 21.46 -0.51 10.80
N LEU A 41 22.61 -0.02 10.34
CA LEU A 41 23.69 -0.83 9.79
C LEU A 41 24.32 -1.78 10.82
N HIS A 42 24.13 -1.52 12.11
CA HIS A 42 24.61 -2.38 13.20
C HIS A 42 23.69 -3.56 13.52
N LEU A 43 22.48 -3.61 12.93
CA LEU A 43 21.58 -4.74 13.12
C LEU A 43 22.16 -6.00 12.49
N SER A 44 22.00 -7.13 13.21
CA SER A 44 22.30 -8.44 12.64
C SER A 44 21.30 -8.80 11.54
N ILE A 45 21.70 -9.64 10.59
CA ILE A 45 20.78 -10.14 9.56
C ILE A 45 19.59 -10.88 10.17
N ALA A 46 19.78 -11.56 11.32
CA ALA A 46 18.67 -12.17 12.06
C ALA A 46 17.63 -11.15 12.52
N ASP A 47 18.08 -10.01 13.07
CA ASP A 47 17.19 -8.94 13.51
C ASP A 47 16.49 -8.26 12.33
N VAL A 48 17.20 -8.07 11.21
CA VAL A 48 16.64 -7.56 9.97
C VAL A 48 15.51 -8.47 9.46
N LYS A 49 15.71 -9.78 9.43
CA LYS A 49 14.68 -10.76 9.08
C LYS A 49 13.48 -10.70 10.04
N GLY A 50 13.73 -10.49 11.33
CA GLY A 50 12.68 -10.28 12.33
C GLY A 50 11.82 -9.05 12.03
N LYS A 51 12.44 -7.93 11.66
CA LYS A 51 11.74 -6.72 11.24
C LYS A 51 10.94 -6.95 9.95
N PHE A 52 11.53 -7.61 8.96
CA PHE A 52 10.84 -7.89 7.70
C PHE A 52 9.60 -8.77 7.89
N ARG A 53 9.65 -9.73 8.84
CA ARG A 53 8.47 -10.52 9.19
C ARG A 53 7.26 -9.65 9.52
N THR A 54 7.43 -8.51 10.17
CA THR A 54 6.30 -7.61 10.51
C THR A 54 5.71 -6.91 9.30
N HIS A 55 6.49 -6.72 8.23
CA HIS A 55 6.04 -6.07 7.01
C HIS A 55 5.47 -7.02 5.97
N ILE A 56 6.09 -8.19 5.82
CA ILE A 56 5.77 -9.15 4.74
C ILE A 56 5.13 -10.45 5.23
N GLY A 57 5.12 -10.71 6.54
CA GLY A 57 4.48 -11.89 7.14
C GLY A 57 5.26 -13.20 7.02
N THR A 58 6.30 -13.29 6.16
CA THR A 58 7.10 -14.50 5.98
C THR A 58 7.91 -14.83 7.24
N HIS A 59 7.90 -16.09 7.66
CA HIS A 59 8.66 -16.53 8.83
C HIS A 59 10.17 -16.40 8.60
N VAL A 60 10.92 -16.05 9.66
CA VAL A 60 12.37 -15.72 9.59
C VAL A 60 13.19 -16.84 8.95
N GLU A 61 12.85 -18.10 9.23
CA GLU A 61 13.56 -19.29 8.72
C GLU A 61 13.38 -19.47 7.20
N HIS A 62 12.28 -18.97 6.66
CA HIS A 62 11.94 -19.08 5.24
C HIS A 62 12.31 -17.86 4.41
N GLN A 63 12.95 -16.86 5.02
CA GLN A 63 13.41 -15.68 4.33
C GLN A 63 14.82 -15.85 3.78
N ARG A 64 14.98 -15.80 2.45
CA ARG A 64 16.28 -15.59 1.80
C ARG A 64 16.36 -14.15 1.33
N LEU A 65 17.39 -13.44 1.79
CA LEU A 65 17.56 -12.02 1.49
C LEU A 65 18.60 -11.84 0.37
N ILE A 66 18.21 -11.10 -0.65
CA ILE A 66 19.06 -10.72 -1.78
C ILE A 66 19.15 -9.21 -1.82
N LEU A 67 20.39 -8.70 -1.76
CA LEU A 67 20.67 -7.28 -1.96
C LEU A 67 20.74 -6.97 -3.45
N LYS A 68 20.00 -5.97 -3.88
CA LYS A 68 20.02 -5.47 -5.25
C LYS A 68 20.27 -3.97 -5.27
N ASP A 69 20.97 -3.51 -6.29
CA ASP A 69 21.12 -2.09 -6.61
C ASP A 69 20.70 -1.86 -8.05
N GLN A 70 19.77 -0.93 -8.26
CA GLN A 70 19.20 -0.61 -9.58
C GLN A 70 18.78 -1.85 -10.39
N GLY A 71 18.21 -2.85 -9.71
CA GLY A 71 17.77 -4.10 -10.32
C GLY A 71 18.86 -5.16 -10.53
N ARG A 72 20.12 -4.84 -10.24
CA ARG A 72 21.24 -5.80 -10.30
C ARG A 72 21.44 -6.48 -8.96
N ILE A 73 21.59 -7.79 -8.95
CA ILE A 73 21.92 -8.56 -7.75
C ILE A 73 23.38 -8.30 -7.39
N ILE A 74 23.61 -7.84 -6.14
CA ILE A 74 24.95 -7.63 -5.60
C ILE A 74 25.39 -8.87 -4.85
N CYS A 75 24.61 -9.30 -3.85
CA CYS A 75 24.95 -10.46 -3.03
C CYS A 75 23.71 -11.05 -2.36
N GLU A 76 23.86 -12.27 -1.84
CA GLU A 76 22.91 -12.91 -0.94
C GLU A 76 23.38 -12.75 0.50
N MET A 77 22.48 -12.31 1.38
CA MET A 77 22.75 -12.12 2.80
C MET A 77 22.36 -13.39 3.56
N SER A 78 23.19 -14.44 3.48
CA SER A 78 22.90 -15.76 4.04
C SER A 78 23.32 -15.89 5.51
N ASP A 79 24.32 -15.14 5.97
CA ASP A 79 24.87 -15.24 7.31
C ASP A 79 24.07 -14.37 8.30
N ASN A 80 23.30 -15.03 9.15
CA ASN A 80 22.43 -14.37 10.13
C ASN A 80 23.19 -13.62 11.22
N THR A 81 24.45 -13.95 11.47
CA THR A 81 25.26 -13.37 12.55
C THR A 81 25.93 -12.06 12.16
N LYS A 82 26.09 -11.82 10.86
CA LYS A 82 26.71 -10.60 10.36
C LYS A 82 25.79 -9.40 10.47
N MET A 83 26.42 -8.23 10.61
CA MET A 83 25.72 -6.96 10.61
C MET A 83 25.34 -6.54 9.18
N LEU A 84 24.27 -5.75 9.05
CA LEU A 84 23.82 -5.22 7.77
C LEU A 84 24.92 -4.41 7.06
N GLY A 85 25.71 -3.64 7.81
CA GLY A 85 26.84 -2.85 7.28
C GLY A 85 27.95 -3.69 6.66
N PHE A 86 28.12 -4.99 7.02
CA PHE A 86 29.06 -5.88 6.38
C PHE A 86 28.80 -6.04 4.87
N TYR A 87 27.53 -5.96 4.47
CA TYR A 87 27.13 -6.08 3.06
C TYR A 87 27.14 -4.75 2.31
N SER A 88 27.68 -3.69 2.92
CA SER A 88 27.80 -2.34 2.32
C SER A 88 26.46 -1.79 1.80
N VAL A 89 25.39 -2.02 2.57
CA VAL A 89 24.05 -1.53 2.23
C VAL A 89 24.03 0.00 2.32
N THR A 90 23.52 0.65 1.27
CA THR A 90 23.34 2.11 1.22
C THR A 90 21.89 2.48 1.00
N SER A 91 21.52 3.72 1.32
CA SER A 91 20.18 4.21 1.10
C SER A 91 19.80 4.19 -0.38
N GLY A 92 18.57 3.76 -0.66
CA GLY A 92 18.05 3.59 -2.03
C GLY A 92 18.24 2.20 -2.62
N MET A 93 19.02 1.31 -1.98
CA MET A 93 19.14 -0.07 -2.41
C MET A 93 17.87 -0.88 -2.11
N GLU A 94 17.67 -1.97 -2.84
CA GLU A 94 16.57 -2.91 -2.69
C GLU A 94 17.05 -4.16 -1.96
N ILE A 95 16.30 -4.56 -0.92
CA ILE A 95 16.41 -5.88 -0.33
C ILE A 95 15.22 -6.71 -0.79
N HIS A 96 15.49 -7.73 -1.58
CA HIS A 96 14.49 -8.65 -2.11
C HIS A 96 14.41 -9.89 -1.23
N VAL A 97 13.22 -10.17 -0.71
CA VAL A 97 12.96 -11.36 0.10
C VAL A 97 12.36 -12.46 -0.77
N ILE A 98 13.05 -13.59 -0.82
CA ILE A 98 12.51 -14.81 -1.41
C ILE A 98 11.90 -15.64 -0.31
N ASP A 99 10.61 -15.93 -0.44
CA ASP A 99 9.88 -16.82 0.43
C ASP A 99 10.10 -18.28 -0.02
N THR A 100 10.71 -19.07 0.85
CA THR A 100 10.99 -20.49 0.61
C THR A 100 9.95 -21.42 1.23
N ASP A 101 8.96 -20.88 1.95
CA ASP A 101 7.90 -21.68 2.56
C ASP A 101 6.96 -22.25 1.48
N PRO A 102 6.87 -23.58 1.34
CA PRO A 102 5.96 -24.21 0.39
C PRO A 102 4.48 -24.02 0.74
N PHE A 103 4.17 -23.74 2.01
CA PHE A 103 2.81 -23.57 2.54
C PHE A 103 2.44 -22.09 2.78
N SER A 104 3.28 -21.16 2.34
CA SER A 104 3.02 -19.74 2.49
C SER A 104 1.70 -19.31 1.84
N LEU A 105 0.89 -18.57 2.56
CA LEU A 105 -0.35 -17.97 2.07
C LEU A 105 -0.12 -16.95 0.95
N SER A 106 1.10 -16.41 0.85
CA SER A 106 1.47 -15.46 -0.21
C SER A 106 1.71 -16.13 -1.56
N ARG A 107 1.90 -17.46 -1.55
CA ARG A 107 2.24 -18.23 -2.75
C ARG A 107 1.09 -18.21 -3.76
N GLY A 108 1.43 -18.03 -5.03
CA GLY A 108 0.43 -17.98 -6.11
C GLY A 108 -0.44 -16.73 -6.10
N GLY A 109 -0.04 -15.67 -5.38
CA GLY A 109 -0.80 -14.42 -5.31
C GLY A 109 -2.00 -14.46 -4.36
N GLY A 110 -2.12 -15.49 -3.49
CA GLY A 110 -3.29 -15.69 -2.64
C GLY A 110 -3.66 -14.50 -1.73
N LEU A 111 -2.67 -13.68 -1.32
CA LEU A 111 -2.91 -12.47 -0.53
C LEU A 111 -3.16 -11.22 -1.37
N THR A 112 -2.85 -11.24 -2.65
CA THR A 112 -3.05 -10.10 -3.58
C THR A 112 -4.33 -10.21 -4.38
N ASP A 113 -4.86 -11.42 -4.56
CA ASP A 113 -6.10 -11.64 -5.29
C ASP A 113 -7.33 -11.41 -4.41
N THR A 114 -7.88 -10.21 -4.50
CA THR A 114 -9.10 -9.82 -3.76
C THR A 114 -10.36 -10.51 -4.29
N SER A 115 -10.31 -11.18 -5.45
CA SER A 115 -11.47 -11.91 -6.00
C SER A 115 -11.78 -13.17 -5.21
N LEU A 116 -10.77 -13.75 -4.55
CA LEU A 116 -10.91 -14.93 -3.69
C LEU A 116 -11.57 -14.61 -2.34
N VAL A 117 -11.63 -13.33 -1.95
CA VAL A 117 -12.24 -12.92 -0.68
C VAL A 117 -13.72 -12.67 -0.89
N GLU A 118 -14.56 -13.49 -0.25
CA GLU A 118 -16.00 -13.27 -0.27
C GLU A 118 -16.33 -11.95 0.42
N LYS A 119 -16.94 -11.05 -0.34
CA LYS A 119 -17.32 -9.74 0.15
C LYS A 119 -18.52 -9.85 1.06
N TYR A 120 -18.34 -9.58 2.35
CA TYR A 120 -19.47 -9.52 3.27
C TYR A 120 -20.51 -8.50 2.78
N ARG A 121 -21.74 -8.96 2.60
CA ARG A 121 -22.90 -8.12 2.31
C ARG A 121 -23.91 -8.30 3.42
N MET A 122 -24.21 -7.22 4.12
CA MET A 122 -25.29 -7.19 5.08
C MET A 122 -26.63 -7.24 4.34
N SER A 123 -27.59 -8.07 4.80
CA SER A 123 -28.93 -8.07 4.22
C SER A 123 -29.61 -6.71 4.45
N ASP A 124 -30.48 -6.29 3.51
CA ASP A 124 -31.18 -5.02 3.59
C ASP A 124 -32.02 -4.92 4.86
N GLU A 125 -32.64 -6.04 5.29
CA GLU A 125 -33.44 -6.11 6.52
C GLU A 125 -32.63 -5.84 7.79
N VAL A 126 -31.40 -6.40 7.87
CA VAL A 126 -30.51 -6.19 9.01
C VAL A 126 -29.97 -4.76 8.98
N TYR A 127 -29.67 -4.23 7.78
CA TYR A 127 -29.21 -2.84 7.63
C TYR A 127 -30.28 -1.83 8.05
N ASP A 128 -31.56 -2.10 7.72
CA ASP A 128 -32.67 -1.22 8.07
C ASP A 128 -32.98 -1.19 9.57
N LYS A 129 -32.72 -2.29 10.29
CA LYS A 129 -32.86 -2.38 11.75
C LYS A 129 -31.70 -1.71 12.51
N LYS A 130 -30.56 -1.54 11.86
CA LYS A 130 -29.35 -1.01 12.50
C LYS A 130 -29.47 0.50 12.73
N SER A 131 -29.31 0.95 13.98
CA SER A 131 -29.26 2.36 14.33
C SER A 131 -27.97 3.03 13.86
N GLY A 132 -28.01 4.33 13.58
CA GLY A 132 -26.85 5.12 13.14
C GLY A 132 -26.43 4.87 11.69
N THR A 133 -27.24 4.19 10.89
CA THR A 133 -27.02 4.02 9.48
C THR A 133 -27.52 5.24 8.68
N MET A 134 -27.04 5.38 7.43
CA MET A 134 -27.52 6.46 6.55
C MET A 134 -29.03 6.35 6.27
N ARG A 135 -29.58 5.12 6.17
CA ARG A 135 -31.02 4.92 6.00
C ARG A 135 -31.81 5.37 7.23
N ASP A 136 -31.30 5.05 8.45
CA ASP A 136 -31.90 5.51 9.70
C ASP A 136 -31.89 7.04 9.82
N PHE A 137 -30.75 7.66 9.46
CA PHE A 137 -30.64 9.12 9.41
C PHE A 137 -31.65 9.75 8.44
N ILE A 138 -31.77 9.22 7.22
CA ILE A 138 -32.72 9.72 6.21
C ILE A 138 -34.16 9.55 6.72
N ARG A 139 -34.48 8.40 7.35
CA ARG A 139 -35.79 8.13 7.91
C ARG A 139 -36.17 9.18 8.96
N LYS A 140 -35.30 9.39 9.95
CA LYS A 140 -35.50 10.41 10.99
C LYS A 140 -35.63 11.82 10.43
N LYS A 141 -34.83 12.15 9.39
CA LYS A 141 -34.95 13.46 8.75
C LYS A 141 -36.25 13.66 7.98
N ARG A 142 -36.76 12.61 7.34
CA ARG A 142 -38.04 12.65 6.62
C ARG A 142 -39.22 12.67 7.56
N GLU A 143 -39.14 12.01 8.73
CA GLU A 143 -40.14 12.10 9.79
C GLU A 143 -40.27 13.51 10.34
N ALA A 144 -39.11 14.21 10.50
CA ALA A 144 -39.07 15.60 10.96
C ALA A 144 -39.41 16.62 9.83
N ASN A 145 -39.09 16.30 8.59
CA ASN A 145 -39.34 17.15 7.42
C ASN A 145 -39.62 16.27 6.19
N PRO A 146 -40.90 16.11 5.78
CA PRO A 146 -41.31 15.26 4.66
C PRO A 146 -40.62 15.61 3.32
N ASP A 147 -40.28 16.88 3.11
CA ASP A 147 -39.63 17.36 1.88
C ASP A 147 -38.12 17.24 1.89
N PHE A 148 -37.55 16.58 2.91
CA PHE A 148 -36.09 16.43 3.01
C PHE A 148 -35.52 15.63 1.84
N LYS A 149 -34.65 16.29 1.06
CA LYS A 149 -33.87 15.70 -0.03
C LYS A 149 -32.39 15.82 0.30
N LEU A 150 -31.64 14.74 0.07
CA LEU A 150 -30.17 14.79 0.21
C LEU A 150 -29.59 15.80 -0.79
N PRO A 151 -28.70 16.70 -0.35
CA PRO A 151 -27.92 17.51 -1.27
C PRO A 151 -27.08 16.55 -2.15
N ASN A 152 -27.17 16.65 -3.45
CA ASN A 152 -26.53 15.75 -4.43
C ASN A 152 -27.14 14.36 -4.61
N SER A 153 -28.42 14.14 -4.36
CA SER A 153 -29.10 13.03 -5.00
C SER A 153 -29.20 13.27 -6.51
N VAL A 154 -28.08 13.19 -7.21
CA VAL A 154 -28.09 12.92 -8.64
C VAL A 154 -28.72 11.54 -8.75
N VAL A 155 -29.97 11.49 -9.13
CA VAL A 155 -30.65 10.25 -9.53
C VAL A 155 -29.83 9.75 -10.72
N LYS A 156 -28.89 8.83 -10.44
CA LYS A 156 -28.26 8.08 -11.53
C LYS A 156 -29.40 7.33 -12.19
N ALA A 157 -29.74 7.74 -13.39
CA ALA A 157 -30.63 6.98 -14.26
C ALA A 157 -30.17 5.50 -14.23
N PRO A 158 -31.11 4.54 -14.19
CA PRO A 158 -30.76 3.13 -14.21
C PRO A 158 -29.77 2.93 -15.37
N LYS A 159 -28.60 2.37 -15.07
CA LYS A 159 -27.63 2.01 -16.11
C LYS A 159 -28.30 0.98 -16.99
N ASP A 160 -28.65 1.35 -18.19
CA ASP A 160 -29.05 0.43 -19.23
C ASP A 160 -27.89 -0.58 -19.40
N PRO A 161 -28.13 -1.89 -19.25
CA PRO A 161 -27.08 -2.89 -19.38
C PRO A 161 -26.43 -2.91 -20.78
N ASN A 162 -27.06 -2.26 -21.78
CA ASN A 162 -26.58 -2.12 -23.16
C ASN A 162 -26.08 -0.71 -23.53
N ALA A 163 -25.97 0.21 -22.57
CA ALA A 163 -25.44 1.53 -22.87
C ALA A 163 -23.95 1.47 -23.20
N GLU A 164 -23.58 1.85 -24.40
CA GLU A 164 -22.17 2.06 -24.79
C GLU A 164 -21.49 3.07 -23.84
N PRO A 165 -20.23 2.81 -23.43
CA PRO A 165 -19.50 3.76 -22.61
C PRO A 165 -19.34 5.09 -23.33
N PRO A 166 -19.47 6.24 -22.64
CA PRO A 166 -19.32 7.55 -23.28
C PRO A 166 -17.93 7.66 -23.92
N PRO A 167 -17.83 8.28 -25.11
CA PRO A 167 -16.55 8.42 -25.80
C PRO A 167 -15.56 9.17 -24.91
N VAL A 168 -14.36 8.60 -24.76
CA VAL A 168 -13.25 9.25 -24.03
C VAL A 168 -12.81 10.46 -24.85
N THR A 169 -13.27 11.64 -24.48
CA THR A 169 -12.81 12.88 -25.08
C THR A 169 -11.39 13.14 -24.58
N PHE A 170 -10.40 12.82 -25.39
CA PHE A 170 -9.03 13.29 -25.19
C PHE A 170 -9.02 14.80 -25.33
N LEU A 171 -8.84 15.49 -24.20
CA LEU A 171 -8.57 16.93 -24.19
C LEU A 171 -7.16 17.15 -24.78
N THR A 172 -7.09 17.39 -26.06
CA THR A 172 -5.85 17.82 -26.74
C THR A 172 -5.51 19.22 -26.26
N LEU A 173 -4.62 19.33 -25.29
CA LEU A 173 -3.99 20.61 -24.94
C LEU A 173 -3.12 21.05 -26.11
N PHE A 174 -3.62 22.00 -26.89
CA PHE A 174 -2.83 22.76 -27.84
C PHE A 174 -1.80 23.61 -27.09
N LEU A 175 -0.53 23.21 -27.16
CA LEU A 175 0.58 24.09 -26.90
C LEU A 175 0.70 25.03 -28.09
N THR A 176 0.18 26.23 -27.97
CA THR A 176 0.56 27.34 -28.83
C THR A 176 1.94 27.82 -28.42
N ALA A 177 2.93 27.50 -29.25
CA ALA A 177 4.24 28.12 -29.21
C ALA A 177 4.10 29.61 -29.49
N CYS A 178 4.59 30.46 -28.60
CA CYS A 178 4.93 31.84 -28.88
C CYS A 178 6.28 31.90 -29.61
N ALA A 179 6.22 32.50 -30.80
CA ALA A 179 7.38 32.98 -31.52
C ALA A 179 7.97 34.23 -30.83
#